data_8aca9933f1e91dab5e6b1c99cc31eef0
#
_entry.id   8aca9933f1e91dab5e6b1c99cc31eef0
#
_cell.length_a   1.000
_cell.length_b   1.000
_cell.length_c   1.000
_cell.angle_alpha   90.00
_cell.angle_beta   90.00
_cell.angle_gamma   90.00
#
_symmetry.space_group_name_H-M   'P 1'
#
loop_
_entity.id
_entity.type
_entity.pdbx_description
1 polymer ?
#
loop_
_entity_poly.entity_id
_entity_poly.type
_entity_poly.pdbx_seq_one_letter_code
_entity_poly.pdbx_strand_id
1 'polypeptide(L)'
;MKLITAFVRPDRLNMVKEALFKAGVQGITMNRVSGHGGQAAIHEQYRGSTFLVEFHEKVQLTIAVSDAFVAPTIDAIVRSARTGEVGDGKIFVQPLERVVRIRTGEEDGEALTPVGAPLAAPA
;
A
#
# COMPACT_ATOMS: atom_id res chain seq x y z
N MET A 1 10.43 -12.03 -4.70
CA MET A 1 9.47 -11.00 -5.15
C MET A 1 8.24 -11.05 -4.29
N LYS A 2 7.76 -9.90 -3.89
CA LYS A 2 6.60 -9.82 -3.02
C LYS A 2 5.62 -8.76 -3.52
N LEU A 3 4.36 -8.98 -3.24
CA LEU A 3 3.33 -7.99 -3.48
C LEU A 3 2.98 -7.37 -2.14
N ILE A 4 3.09 -6.08 -2.05
CA ILE A 4 2.76 -5.35 -0.83
C ILE A 4 1.48 -4.60 -1.09
N THR A 5 0.49 -4.84 -0.25
CA THR A 5 -0.77 -4.13 -0.32
C THR A 5 -0.91 -3.35 0.97
N ALA A 6 -1.10 -2.07 0.88
CA ALA A 6 -1.22 -1.22 2.06
C ALA A 6 -2.51 -0.43 1.98
N PHE A 7 -3.19 -0.29 3.10
CA PHE A 7 -4.37 0.56 3.19
C PHE A 7 -4.01 1.70 4.11
N VAL A 8 -4.04 2.91 3.61
CA VAL A 8 -3.61 4.08 4.37
C VAL A 8 -4.70 5.14 4.36
N ARG A 9 -4.61 6.08 5.26
CA ARG A 9 -5.54 7.19 5.30
C ARG A 9 -5.35 8.06 4.07
N PRO A 10 -6.42 8.56 3.48
CA PRO A 10 -6.27 9.41 2.28
C PRO A 10 -5.42 10.64 2.53
N ASP A 11 -5.48 11.22 3.71
CA ASP A 11 -4.74 12.44 3.99
C ASP A 11 -3.25 12.17 4.23
N ARG A 12 -2.84 10.91 4.27
CA ARG A 12 -1.44 10.58 4.38
C ARG A 12 -0.84 10.18 3.03
N LEU A 13 -1.66 10.12 2.01
CA LEU A 13 -1.22 9.57 0.73
C LEU A 13 0.02 10.29 0.18
N ASN A 14 0.03 11.60 0.20
CA ASN A 14 1.15 12.32 -0.38
C ASN A 14 2.44 12.07 0.39
N MET A 15 2.38 11.99 1.69
CA MET A 15 3.55 11.67 2.50
C MET A 15 4.06 10.27 2.22
N VAL A 16 3.14 9.34 2.05
CA VAL A 16 3.50 7.95 1.78
C VAL A 16 4.15 7.85 0.40
N LYS A 17 3.58 8.51 -0.59
CA LYS A 17 4.14 8.49 -1.94
C LYS A 17 5.55 9.06 -1.93
N GLU A 18 5.75 10.14 -1.23
CA GLU A 18 7.07 10.75 -1.19
C GLU A 18 8.07 9.85 -0.48
N ALA A 19 7.66 9.23 0.61
CA ALA A 19 8.54 8.32 1.34
C ALA A 19 8.92 7.11 0.50
N LEU A 20 7.96 6.58 -0.25
CA LEU A 20 8.22 5.44 -1.13
C LEU A 20 9.17 5.84 -2.26
N PHE A 21 8.96 7.00 -2.83
CA PHE A 21 9.84 7.46 -3.90
C PHE A 21 11.26 7.62 -3.38
N LYS A 22 11.43 8.18 -2.19
CA LYS A 22 12.75 8.32 -1.59
C LYS A 22 13.38 6.98 -1.29
N ALA A 23 12.59 5.97 -1.05
CA ALA A 23 13.09 4.62 -0.79
C ALA A 23 13.40 3.87 -2.10
N GLY A 24 13.20 4.50 -3.24
CA GLY A 24 13.49 3.87 -4.52
C GLY A 24 12.33 3.07 -5.10
N VAL A 25 11.14 3.23 -4.55
CA VAL A 25 9.98 2.49 -5.01
C VAL A 25 9.13 3.38 -5.87
N GLN A 26 8.93 3.01 -7.13
CA GLN A 26 8.23 3.86 -8.06
C GLN A 26 6.97 3.24 -8.67
N GLY A 27 6.91 1.96 -8.76
CA GLY A 27 5.76 1.33 -9.40
C GLY A 27 4.64 1.11 -8.40
N ILE A 28 3.81 2.09 -8.22
CA ILE A 28 2.73 2.05 -7.26
C ILE A 28 1.42 2.19 -7.97
N THR A 29 0.51 1.26 -7.72
CA THR A 29 -0.86 1.38 -8.19
C THR A 29 -1.72 1.74 -7.00
N MET A 30 -2.69 2.60 -7.17
CA MET A 30 -3.53 2.98 -6.06
C MET A 30 -4.98 3.08 -6.44
N ASN A 31 -5.83 2.78 -5.49
CA ASN A 31 -7.28 2.90 -5.62
C ASN A 31 -7.83 3.49 -4.38
N ARG A 32 -8.95 4.19 -4.51
CA ARG A 32 -9.70 4.57 -3.34
C ARG A 32 -10.65 3.46 -3.01
N VAL A 33 -10.74 3.12 -1.74
CA VAL A 33 -11.61 2.03 -1.29
C VAL A 33 -12.33 2.46 -0.04
N SER A 34 -13.42 1.80 0.28
CA SER A 34 -14.14 2.05 1.51
C SER A 34 -13.99 0.85 2.40
N GLY A 35 -13.63 1.07 3.63
CA GLY A 35 -13.44 -0.01 4.56
C GLY A 35 -14.29 0.18 5.80
N HIS A 36 -14.60 -0.90 6.43
CA HIS A 36 -15.33 -0.89 7.68
C HIS A 36 -14.38 -1.40 8.73
N GLY A 37 -14.07 -0.55 9.65
CA GLY A 37 -13.11 -0.94 10.65
C GLY A 37 -13.74 -1.63 11.80
N GLY A 38 -12.92 -2.08 12.66
CA GLY A 38 -13.39 -2.71 13.78
C GLY A 38 -13.84 -1.81 14.83
N GLN A 39 -13.81 -0.54 14.73
CA GLN A 39 -14.21 0.18 15.78
C GLN A 39 -15.59 0.34 15.66
N ALA A 40 -16.05 0.45 16.39
CA ALA A 40 -17.22 0.42 16.48
C ALA A 40 -18.09 1.22 15.99
N ALA A 41 -17.98 1.63 15.28
CA ALA A 41 -18.81 2.34 14.77
C ALA A 41 -20.08 1.91 14.90
N ILE A 42 -20.21 1.13 15.26
CA ILE A 42 -21.25 0.51 15.25
C ILE A 42 -22.08 0.66 16.23
N HIS A 43 -22.77 1.07 16.42
CA HIS A 43 -23.49 1.00 17.37
C HIS A 43 -24.66 1.11 17.22
N GLU A 44 -25.07 1.04 17.39
CA GLU A 44 -25.90 1.06 17.48
C GLU A 44 -26.90 1.34 17.35
N GLN A 45 -27.90 1.39 17.51
CA GLN A 45 -28.85 1.58 17.27
C GLN A 45 -29.77 1.41 18.08
N TYR A 46 -30.62 1.76 18.08
CA TYR A 46 -31.41 1.49 18.82
C TYR A 46 -32.64 1.97 18.63
N ARG A 47 -33.40 1.57 18.91
CA ARG A 47 -34.54 1.94 18.76
C ARG A 47 -34.90 1.90 17.44
N GLY A 48 -34.56 1.09 16.87
CA GLY A 48 -34.92 0.89 15.59
C GLY A 48 -34.27 1.82 14.73
N SER A 49 -33.56 2.39 15.15
CA SER A 49 -33.08 3.21 14.45
C SER A 49 -32.03 2.87 13.87
N THR A 50 -31.52 3.04 13.28
CA THR A 50 -30.54 2.75 12.62
C THR A 50 -29.39 2.90 13.02
N PHE A 51 -28.49 2.65 12.61
CA PHE A 51 -27.34 2.73 13.05
C PHE A 51 -26.54 3.07 12.02
N LEU A 52 -25.51 3.54 12.21
CA LEU A 52 -24.69 3.81 11.32
C LEU A 52 -23.72 2.96 11.13
N VAL A 53 -23.42 2.51 10.08
CA VAL A 53 -22.31 1.75 9.79
C VAL A 53 -21.45 2.70 9.10
N GLU A 54 -20.33 3.00 9.64
CA GLU A 54 -19.48 3.92 9.04
C GLU A 54 -18.49 3.26 8.18
N PHE A 55 -18.40 3.60 6.92
CA PHE A 55 -17.38 3.16 6.04
C PHE A 55 -16.36 4.25 5.92
N HIS A 56 -15.13 3.94 6.19
CA HIS A 56 -14.07 4.92 6.11
C HIS A 56 -13.36 4.78 4.78
N GLU A 57 -13.15 5.89 4.13
CA GLU A 57 -12.40 5.87 2.90
C GLU A 57 -10.94 5.65 3.20
N LYS A 58 -10.33 4.82 2.40
CA LYS A 58 -8.91 4.55 2.48
C LYS A 58 -8.33 4.58 1.10
N VAL A 59 -7.03 4.61 1.03
CA VAL A 59 -6.34 4.44 -0.24
C VAL A 59 -5.62 3.11 -0.18
N GLN A 60 -5.84 2.28 -1.18
CA GLN A 60 -5.14 1.03 -1.30
C GLN A 60 -3.96 1.22 -2.21
N LEU A 61 -2.78 0.87 -1.76
CA LEU A 61 -1.57 0.90 -2.56
C LEU A 61 -1.17 -0.53 -2.85
N THR A 62 -0.83 -0.80 -4.09
CA THR A 62 -0.37 -2.12 -4.50
C THR A 62 1.00 -1.96 -5.13
N ILE A 63 1.98 -2.64 -4.57
CA ILE A 63 3.37 -2.45 -4.95
C ILE A 63 4.04 -3.81 -5.05
N ALA A 64 4.61 -4.11 -6.20
CA ALA A 64 5.37 -5.34 -6.37
C ALA A 64 6.85 -4.97 -6.26
N VAL A 65 7.59 -5.66 -5.42
CA VAL A 65 8.98 -5.34 -5.21
C VAL A 65 9.83 -6.59 -5.13
N SER A 66 11.11 -6.45 -5.40
CA SER A 66 12.05 -7.53 -5.17
C SER A 66 12.27 -7.67 -3.66
N ASP A 67 12.79 -8.80 -3.25
CA ASP A 67 12.92 -9.07 -1.82
C ASP A 67 13.74 -8.01 -1.08
N ALA A 68 14.73 -7.46 -1.72
CA ALA A 68 15.58 -6.46 -1.07
C ALA A 68 14.82 -5.17 -0.73
N PHE A 69 13.71 -4.92 -1.42
CA PHE A 69 12.95 -3.70 -1.18
C PHE A 69 11.79 -3.90 -0.22
N VAL A 70 11.57 -5.12 0.28
CA VAL A 70 10.42 -5.36 1.15
C VAL A 70 10.52 -4.54 2.43
N ALA A 71 11.61 -4.67 3.13
CA ALA A 71 11.77 -3.96 4.40
C ALA A 71 11.79 -2.44 4.20
N PRO A 72 12.52 -1.89 3.23
CA PRO A 72 12.46 -0.44 3.01
C PRO A 72 11.08 0.06 2.65
N THR A 73 10.31 -0.73 1.90
CA THR A 73 8.96 -0.33 1.52
C THR A 73 8.05 -0.29 2.74
N ILE A 74 8.09 -1.33 3.54
CA ILE A 74 7.26 -1.37 4.74
C ILE A 74 7.64 -0.23 5.68
N ASP A 75 8.92 -0.01 5.87
CA ASP A 75 9.39 1.05 6.76
C ASP A 75 8.92 2.41 6.28
N ALA A 76 9.03 2.67 4.99
CA ALA A 76 8.61 3.94 4.42
C ALA A 76 7.12 4.17 4.65
N ILE A 77 6.31 3.14 4.46
CA ILE A 77 4.86 3.27 4.64
C ILE A 77 4.53 3.48 6.11
N VAL A 78 5.11 2.68 6.98
CA VAL A 78 4.78 2.79 8.40
C VAL A 78 5.15 4.16 8.95
N ARG A 79 6.35 4.64 8.64
CA ARG A 79 6.76 5.91 9.17
C ARG A 79 5.97 7.09 8.64
N SER A 80 5.55 7.02 7.40
CA SER A 80 4.84 8.13 6.78
C SER A 80 3.32 8.08 6.99
N ALA A 81 2.77 6.90 7.19
CA ALA A 81 1.32 6.75 7.33
C ALA A 81 0.83 6.72 8.76
N ARG A 82 1.72 6.45 9.70
CA ARG A 82 1.29 6.27 11.08
C ARG A 82 0.83 7.57 11.71
N THR A 83 -0.32 7.55 12.34
CA THR A 83 -0.76 8.64 13.20
C THR A 83 -0.83 8.17 14.65
N GLY A 84 -0.91 6.88 14.88
CA GLY A 84 -1.10 6.33 16.22
C GLY A 84 -2.55 6.11 16.57
N GLU A 85 -3.44 6.48 15.67
CA GLU A 85 -4.86 6.35 15.94
C GLU A 85 -5.44 5.11 15.27
N VAL A 86 -6.53 4.64 15.78
CA VAL A 86 -7.25 3.56 15.14
C VAL A 86 -7.63 4.02 13.75
N GLY A 87 -7.46 3.18 12.79
CA GLY A 87 -7.77 3.54 11.40
C GLY A 87 -6.55 3.82 10.55
N ASP A 88 -5.35 3.69 11.11
CA ASP A 88 -4.13 3.92 10.34
C ASP A 88 -3.96 2.93 9.20
N GLY A 89 -4.58 1.77 9.28
CA GLY A 89 -4.53 0.81 8.19
C GLY A 89 -3.57 -0.34 8.45
N LYS A 90 -3.37 -1.14 7.44
CA LYS A 90 -2.55 -2.34 7.53
C LYS A 90 -1.76 -2.53 6.26
N ILE A 91 -0.72 -3.33 6.37
CA ILE A 91 0.10 -3.70 5.24
C ILE A 91 0.09 -5.22 5.15
N PHE A 92 -0.12 -5.74 3.96
CA PHE A 92 -0.08 -7.17 3.71
C PHE A 92 1.04 -7.47 2.73
N VAL A 93 1.76 -8.55 2.97
CA VAL A 93 2.87 -8.96 2.09
C VAL A 93 2.61 -10.38 1.63
N GLN A 94 2.65 -10.60 0.33
CA GLN A 94 2.42 -11.90 -0.26
C GLN A 94 3.53 -12.25 -1.21
N PRO A 95 3.88 -13.52 -1.32
CA PRO A 95 4.86 -13.93 -2.33
C PRO A 95 4.28 -13.76 -3.73
N LEU A 96 5.12 -13.41 -4.68
CA LEU A 96 4.76 -13.39 -6.08
C LEU A 96 5.57 -14.47 -6.79
N GLU A 97 4.89 -15.30 -7.56
CA GLU A 97 5.59 -16.34 -8.30
C GLU A 97 6.19 -15.82 -9.58
N ARG A 98 5.51 -14.92 -10.24
CA ARG A 98 5.98 -14.36 -11.50
C ARG A 98 5.49 -12.95 -11.67
N VAL A 99 6.29 -12.15 -12.33
CA VAL A 99 5.91 -10.79 -12.74
C VAL A 99 6.31 -10.65 -14.19
N VAL A 100 5.45 -10.10 -15.02
CA VAL A 100 5.73 -9.93 -16.44
C VAL A 100 5.37 -8.51 -16.82
N ARG A 101 6.29 -7.81 -17.46
CA ARG A 101 6.00 -6.47 -17.97
C ARG A 101 5.31 -6.62 -19.32
N ILE A 102 4.12 -6.13 -19.44
CA ILE A 102 3.33 -6.33 -20.64
C ILE A 102 4.01 -5.74 -21.87
N ARG A 103 4.58 -4.55 -21.74
CA ARG A 103 5.14 -3.87 -22.89
C ARG A 103 6.34 -4.60 -23.50
N THR A 104 7.15 -5.21 -22.69
CA THR A 104 8.42 -5.77 -23.17
C THR A 104 8.50 -7.27 -23.04
N GLY A 105 7.64 -7.87 -22.21
CA GLY A 105 7.75 -9.29 -21.90
C GLY A 105 8.85 -9.61 -20.90
N GLU A 106 9.53 -8.60 -20.37
CA GLU A 106 10.53 -8.86 -19.34
C GLU A 106 9.88 -9.49 -18.13
N GLU A 107 10.62 -10.34 -17.45
CA GLU A 107 10.07 -11.11 -16.34
C GLU A 107 10.81 -10.88 -15.06
N ASP A 108 10.10 -11.06 -13.99
CA ASP A 108 10.61 -11.09 -12.62
C ASP A 108 11.45 -9.86 -12.28
N GLY A 109 12.69 -10.04 -11.90
CA GLY A 109 13.50 -8.91 -11.45
C GLY A 109 13.58 -7.78 -12.47
N GLU A 110 13.68 -8.12 -13.73
CA GLU A 110 13.74 -7.09 -14.77
C GLU A 110 12.40 -6.37 -14.89
N ALA A 111 11.32 -7.08 -14.70
CA ALA A 111 10.00 -6.47 -14.77
C ALA A 111 9.76 -5.52 -13.61
N LEU A 112 10.47 -5.69 -12.50
CA LEU A 112 10.33 -4.85 -11.34
C LEU A 112 11.26 -3.64 -11.36
N THR A 113 12.20 -3.61 -12.30
CA THR A 113 13.13 -2.48 -12.41
C THR A 113 12.44 -1.38 -13.21
N PRO A 114 12.36 -0.17 -12.72
CA PRO A 114 11.72 0.90 -13.47
C PRO A 114 12.42 1.16 -14.78
N VAL A 115 11.65 1.45 -15.80
CA VAL A 115 12.20 1.77 -17.11
C VAL A 115 13.00 3.05 -17.00
N GLY A 116 14.21 3.03 -17.53
CA GLY A 116 15.05 4.21 -17.48
C GLY A 116 15.74 4.42 -16.16
N ALA A 117 15.55 3.55 -15.22
CA ALA A 117 16.23 3.69 -13.94
C ALA A 117 17.69 3.36 -14.09
N PRO A 118 18.53 3.95 -13.28
CA PRO A 118 19.94 3.56 -13.29
C PRO A 118 20.02 2.12 -12.86
N LEU A 119 20.97 1.46 -13.43
CA LEU A 119 21.09 0.10 -13.08
C LEU A 119 21.53 -0.15 -11.74
N ALA A 120 21.96 0.77 -11.05
CA ALA A 120 22.48 0.55 -9.78
C ALA A 120 21.37 0.33 -8.87
N ALA A 121 20.82 -0.66 -8.89
CA ALA A 121 19.80 -0.90 -7.98
C ALA A 121 20.41 -1.10 -6.69
N PRO A 122 19.76 -0.82 -5.71
CA PRO A 122 20.28 -1.05 -4.42
C PRO A 122 20.25 -2.45 -4.25
N ALA A 123 21.07 -2.83 -3.54
CA ALA A 123 21.17 -4.22 -3.28
C ALA A 123 20.14 -4.64 -2.32
#